data_670441d9b0829049c37460e4f9cba821
#
_entry.id   670441d9b0829049c37460e4f9cba821
#
_cell.length_a   1.000
_cell.length_b   1.000
_cell.length_c   1.000
_cell.angle_alpha   90.00
_cell.angle_beta   90.00
_cell.angle_gamma   90.00
#
_symmetry.space_group_name_H-M   'P 1'
#
loop_
_entity.id
_entity.type
_entity.pdbx_description
1 polymer ?
#
loop_
_entity_poly.entity_id
_entity_poly.type
_entity_poly.pdbx_seq_one_letter_code
_entity_poly.pdbx_strand_id
1 'polypeptide(L)'
;MAVVVQYVVKPNSGSDPAAIIEMAKEGAVIWRKHGGKVSYWSVAVGEVGNFVFSVNFESFSAYGAAMEKLNADPATHAWQAKRWKAGLTTWVRSNMATEILI
;
A
#
# COMPACT_ATOMS: atom_id res chain seq x y z
N MET A 1 11.29 -13.24 11.40
CA MET A 1 11.93 -12.22 10.55
C MET A 1 10.84 -11.40 9.89
N ALA A 2 10.83 -10.10 10.13
CA ALA A 2 9.81 -9.22 9.59
C ALA A 2 9.99 -9.01 8.08
N VAL A 3 8.86 -8.82 7.41
CA VAL A 3 8.79 -8.55 5.97
C VAL A 3 8.03 -7.24 5.78
N VAL A 4 8.53 -6.36 4.93
CA VAL A 4 7.83 -5.15 4.53
C VAL A 4 7.57 -5.19 3.03
N VAL A 5 6.33 -4.85 2.65
CA VAL A 5 5.94 -4.63 1.26
C VAL A 5 5.67 -3.15 1.09
N GLN A 6 6.24 -2.54 0.05
CA GLN A 6 6.10 -1.13 -0.23
C GLN A 6 5.57 -0.92 -1.65
N TYR A 7 4.56 -0.08 -1.76
CA TYR A 7 4.01 0.34 -3.04
C TYR A 7 4.25 1.83 -3.21
N VAL A 8 5.07 2.20 -4.18
CA VAL A 8 5.42 3.59 -4.45
C VAL A 8 4.52 4.11 -5.55
N VAL A 9 3.81 5.21 -5.27
CA VAL A 9 2.90 5.83 -6.23
C VAL A 9 3.27 7.30 -6.45
N LYS A 10 3.07 7.75 -7.67
CA LYS A 10 3.25 9.15 -8.08
C LYS A 10 1.90 9.80 -8.25
N PRO A 11 1.63 10.96 -7.62
CA PRO A 11 0.41 11.71 -7.89
C PRO A 11 0.31 12.10 -9.36
N ASN A 12 -0.83 11.88 -9.96
CA ASN A 12 -1.10 12.36 -11.31
C ASN A 12 -1.32 13.87 -11.30
N SER A 13 -0.99 14.54 -12.40
CA SER A 13 -1.15 15.98 -12.54
C SER A 13 -2.59 16.40 -12.22
N GLY A 14 -2.75 17.39 -11.35
CA GLY A 14 -4.05 17.92 -10.95
C GLY A 14 -4.77 17.10 -9.88
N SER A 15 -4.20 16.01 -9.40
CA SER A 15 -4.81 15.22 -8.32
C SER A 15 -4.72 15.94 -6.99
N ASP A 16 -5.81 15.91 -6.22
CA ASP A 16 -5.86 16.45 -4.88
C ASP A 16 -5.13 15.51 -3.91
N PRO A 17 -4.08 15.98 -3.20
CA PRO A 17 -3.38 15.17 -2.21
C PRO A 17 -4.30 14.61 -1.12
N ALA A 18 -5.31 15.37 -0.70
CA ALA A 18 -6.26 14.89 0.31
C ALA A 18 -7.07 13.68 -0.20
N ALA A 19 -7.46 13.69 -1.46
CA ALA A 19 -8.17 12.57 -2.08
C ALA A 19 -7.28 11.33 -2.18
N ILE A 20 -5.98 11.51 -2.48
CA ILE A 20 -5.01 10.41 -2.51
C ILE A 20 -4.89 9.77 -1.12
N ILE A 21 -4.76 10.59 -0.08
CA ILE A 21 -4.65 10.12 1.30
C ILE A 21 -5.91 9.37 1.74
N GLU A 22 -7.10 9.89 1.40
CA GLU A 22 -8.36 9.19 1.71
C GLU A 22 -8.44 7.82 1.03
N MET A 23 -8.01 7.73 -0.23
CA MET A 23 -7.95 6.45 -0.94
C MET A 23 -6.99 5.48 -0.26
N ALA A 24 -5.84 5.95 0.21
CA ALA A 24 -4.88 5.15 0.94
C ALA A 24 -5.45 4.66 2.28
N LYS A 25 -6.21 5.50 2.99
CA LYS A 25 -6.88 5.11 4.24
C LYS A 25 -7.86 3.95 4.03
N GLU A 26 -8.62 3.98 2.96
CA GLU A 26 -9.53 2.89 2.61
C GLU A 26 -8.77 1.58 2.37
N GLY A 27 -7.69 1.63 1.64
CA GLY A 27 -6.81 0.48 1.42
C GLY A 27 -6.19 -0.04 2.72
N ALA A 28 -5.79 0.87 3.60
CA ALA A 28 -5.20 0.52 4.89
C ALA A 28 -6.18 -0.28 5.77
N VAL A 29 -7.45 0.07 5.77
CA VAL A 29 -8.48 -0.67 6.51
C VAL A 29 -8.53 -2.13 6.06
N ILE A 30 -8.47 -2.37 4.75
CA ILE A 30 -8.53 -3.72 4.18
C ILE A 30 -7.28 -4.52 4.58
N TRP A 31 -6.09 -3.94 4.43
CA TRP A 31 -4.84 -4.60 4.80
C TRP A 31 -4.79 -4.92 6.30
N ARG A 32 -5.22 -4.00 7.15
CA ARG A 32 -5.24 -4.20 8.60
C ARG A 32 -6.21 -5.29 9.01
N LYS A 33 -7.33 -5.41 8.32
CA LYS A 33 -8.30 -6.49 8.54
C LYS A 33 -7.66 -7.87 8.36
N HIS A 34 -6.68 -7.97 7.46
CA HIS A 34 -6.00 -9.23 7.14
C HIS A 34 -4.60 -9.33 7.77
N GLY A 35 -4.31 -8.54 8.79
CA GLY A 35 -3.12 -8.69 9.62
C GLY A 35 -1.93 -7.83 9.24
N GLY A 36 -2.05 -6.98 8.23
CA GLY A 36 -0.99 -6.05 7.85
C GLY A 36 -0.90 -4.85 8.78
N LYS A 37 0.32 -4.41 9.08
CA LYS A 37 0.57 -3.14 9.77
C LYS A 37 0.91 -2.09 8.74
N VAL A 38 0.01 -1.15 8.52
CA VAL A 38 0.11 -0.17 7.44
C VAL A 38 0.69 1.15 7.93
N SER A 39 1.61 1.69 7.14
CA SER A 39 2.14 3.04 7.28
C SER A 39 2.10 3.73 5.92
N TYR A 40 1.87 5.02 5.90
CA TYR A 40 1.86 5.82 4.68
C TYR A 40 2.87 6.95 4.80
N TRP A 41 3.67 7.15 3.75
CA TRP A 41 4.82 8.04 3.78
C TRP A 41 4.76 9.02 2.61
N SER A 42 5.17 10.25 2.87
CA SER A 42 5.49 11.22 1.83
C SER A 42 7.01 11.23 1.63
N VAL A 43 7.45 11.10 0.40
CA VAL A 43 8.88 11.06 0.09
C VAL A 43 9.45 12.47 0.14
N ALA A 44 10.41 12.71 1.03
CA ALA A 44 11.03 14.01 1.22
C ALA A 44 12.35 14.17 0.45
N VAL A 45 13.05 13.06 0.19
CA VAL A 45 14.33 13.03 -0.53
C VAL A 45 14.27 11.92 -1.58
N GLY A 46 14.84 12.14 -2.74
CA GLY A 46 14.77 11.22 -3.87
C GLY A 46 13.58 11.57 -4.76
N GLU A 47 12.59 10.71 -4.81
CA GLU A 47 11.37 10.92 -5.61
C GLU A 47 10.37 11.82 -4.85
N VAL A 48 10.77 13.07 -4.61
CA VAL A 48 9.97 14.03 -3.84
C VAL A 48 8.57 14.18 -4.45
N GLY A 49 7.57 14.15 -3.56
CA GLY A 49 6.17 14.28 -3.95
C GLY A 49 5.46 12.93 -4.18
N ASN A 50 6.20 11.84 -4.26
CA ASN A 50 5.62 10.51 -4.30
C ASN A 50 5.16 10.07 -2.90
N PHE A 51 4.24 9.11 -2.87
CA PHE A 51 3.80 8.48 -1.63
C PHE A 51 4.22 7.01 -1.61
N VAL A 52 4.46 6.50 -0.41
CA VAL A 52 4.77 5.08 -0.18
C VAL A 52 3.74 4.49 0.75
N PHE A 53 3.05 3.45 0.28
CA PHE A 53 2.15 2.62 1.08
C PHE A 53 2.94 1.41 1.54
N SER A 54 3.19 1.32 2.83
CA SER A 54 4.07 0.31 3.43
C SER A 54 3.25 -0.62 4.33
N VAL A 55 3.42 -1.93 4.15
CA VAL A 55 2.74 -2.94 4.96
C VAL A 55 3.75 -3.90 5.55
N ASN A 56 3.75 -4.00 6.89
CA ASN A 56 4.65 -4.89 7.61
C ASN A 56 3.93 -6.15 8.06
N PHE A 57 4.65 -7.28 7.98
CA PHE A 57 4.22 -8.59 8.46
C PHE A 57 5.32 -9.21 9.30
N GLU A 58 4.97 -10.11 10.20
CA GLU A 58 5.95 -10.78 11.07
C GLU A 58 6.82 -11.79 10.33
N SER A 59 6.30 -12.32 9.20
CA SER A 59 6.98 -13.37 8.42
C SER A 59 6.44 -13.42 6.99
N PHE A 60 7.12 -14.17 6.13
CA PHE A 60 6.62 -14.48 4.79
C PHE A 60 5.31 -15.27 4.85
N SER A 61 5.17 -16.19 5.81
CA SER A 61 3.94 -16.96 5.99
C SER A 61 2.75 -16.05 6.30
N ALA A 62 2.96 -15.08 7.18
CA ALA A 62 1.92 -14.09 7.52
C ALA A 62 1.55 -13.25 6.30
N TYR A 63 2.54 -12.82 5.52
CA TYR A 63 2.31 -12.09 4.27
C TYR A 63 1.49 -12.94 3.28
N GLY A 64 1.90 -14.18 3.04
CA GLY A 64 1.21 -15.08 2.12
C GLY A 64 -0.24 -15.34 2.53
N ALA A 65 -0.48 -15.58 3.81
CA ALA A 65 -1.82 -15.76 4.34
C ALA A 65 -2.68 -14.51 4.14
N ALA A 66 -2.12 -13.33 4.38
CA ALA A 66 -2.81 -12.06 4.16
C ALA A 66 -3.16 -11.86 2.68
N MET A 67 -2.24 -12.18 1.77
CA MET A 67 -2.45 -12.04 0.32
C MET A 67 -3.58 -12.95 -0.17
N GLU A 68 -3.66 -14.17 0.33
CA GLU A 68 -4.76 -15.08 -0.02
C GLU A 68 -6.11 -14.52 0.42
N LYS A 69 -6.17 -13.99 1.64
CA LYS A 69 -7.39 -13.37 2.18
C LYS A 69 -7.78 -12.09 1.45
N LEU A 70 -6.80 -11.25 1.13
CA LEU A 70 -7.02 -10.03 0.35
C LEU A 70 -7.59 -10.35 -1.02
N ASN A 71 -7.00 -11.32 -1.71
CA ASN A 71 -7.44 -11.71 -3.05
C ASN A 71 -8.84 -12.33 -3.07
N ALA A 72 -9.27 -12.91 -1.96
CA ALA A 72 -10.60 -13.50 -1.81
C ALA A 72 -11.64 -12.50 -1.27
N ASP A 73 -11.22 -11.34 -0.76
CA ASP A 73 -12.10 -10.36 -0.13
C ASP A 73 -12.76 -9.46 -1.19
N PRO A 74 -14.09 -9.44 -1.30
CA PRO A 74 -14.77 -8.53 -2.22
C PRO A 74 -14.45 -7.05 -2.01
N ALA A 75 -14.15 -6.64 -0.77
CA ALA A 75 -13.78 -5.27 -0.46
C ALA A 75 -12.47 -4.87 -1.15
N THR A 76 -11.52 -5.80 -1.31
CA THR A 76 -10.27 -5.55 -2.04
C THR A 76 -10.57 -5.25 -3.50
N HIS A 77 -11.41 -6.05 -4.13
CA HIS A 77 -11.75 -5.86 -5.54
C HIS A 77 -12.53 -4.56 -5.76
N ALA A 78 -13.45 -4.23 -4.87
CA ALA A 78 -14.20 -2.97 -4.93
C ALA A 78 -13.29 -1.75 -4.77
N TRP A 79 -12.34 -1.81 -3.84
CA TRP A 79 -11.37 -0.74 -3.63
C TRP A 79 -10.43 -0.57 -4.83
N GLN A 80 -9.94 -1.66 -5.39
CA GLN A 80 -9.08 -1.63 -6.59
C GLN A 80 -9.81 -1.00 -7.78
N ALA A 81 -11.07 -1.37 -8.00
CA ALA A 81 -11.88 -0.79 -9.06
C ALA A 81 -12.09 0.72 -8.86
N LYS A 82 -12.38 1.12 -7.62
CA LYS A 82 -12.55 2.53 -7.25
C LYS A 82 -11.26 3.32 -7.47
N ARG A 83 -10.14 2.78 -7.02
CA ARG A 83 -8.82 3.41 -7.17
C ARG A 83 -8.45 3.58 -8.64
N TRP A 84 -8.67 2.55 -9.44
CA TRP A 84 -8.40 2.57 -10.87
C TRP A 84 -9.24 3.64 -11.57
N LYS A 85 -10.54 3.68 -11.28
CA LYS A 85 -11.46 4.63 -11.87
C LYS A 85 -11.16 6.08 -11.47
N ALA A 86 -10.71 6.30 -10.24
CA ALA A 86 -10.38 7.63 -9.74
C ALA A 86 -9.15 8.25 -10.42
N GLY A 87 -8.18 7.42 -10.84
CA GLY A 87 -7.01 7.87 -11.59
C GLY A 87 -6.14 8.89 -10.87
N LEU A 88 -6.06 8.82 -9.53
CA LEU A 88 -5.35 9.83 -8.73
C LEU A 88 -3.84 9.66 -8.75
N THR A 89 -3.35 8.45 -8.93
CA THR A 89 -1.92 8.13 -8.87
C THR A 89 -1.53 7.16 -9.96
N THR A 90 -0.23 7.17 -10.27
CA THR A 90 0.41 6.17 -11.13
C THR A 90 1.31 5.30 -10.27
N TRP A 91 1.22 4.00 -10.41
CA TRP A 91 2.08 3.05 -9.72
C TRP A 91 3.48 3.10 -10.33
N VAL A 92 4.49 3.43 -9.51
CA VAL A 92 5.88 3.54 -9.97
C VAL A 92 6.59 2.20 -9.84
N ARG A 93 6.52 1.61 -8.65
CA ARG A 93 7.16 0.31 -8.36
C ARG A 93 6.62 -0.27 -7.05
N SER A 94 6.92 -1.53 -6.83
CA SER A 94 6.74 -2.19 -5.54
C SER A 94 8.06 -2.83 -5.11
N ASN A 95 8.27 -2.87 -3.80
CA ASN A 95 9.44 -3.48 -3.21
C ASN A 95 9.00 -4.43 -2.09
N MET A 96 9.76 -5.50 -1.91
CA MET A 96 9.64 -6.36 -0.74
C MET A 96 11.01 -6.49 -0.12
N ALA A 97 11.09 -6.32 1.19
CA ALA A 97 12.34 -6.46 1.92
C ALA A 97 12.13 -7.28 3.18
N THR A 98 13.17 -7.98 3.59
CA THR A 98 13.19 -8.74 4.84
C THR A 98 14.12 -8.06 5.82
N GLU A 99 13.74 -8.08 7.08
CA GLU A 99 14.56 -7.52 8.13
C GLU A 99 15.81 -8.37 8.36
N ILE A 100 16.95 -7.71 8.48
CA ILE A 100 18.21 -8.32 8.93
C ILE A 100 18.39 -7.92 10.38
N LEU A 101 18.43 -8.92 11.25
CA LEU A 101 18.66 -8.67 12.69
C LEU A 101 20.15 -8.39 12.93
N ILE A 102 20.44 -7.19 13.36
CA ILE A 102 21.81 -6.73 13.62
C ILE A 102 22.00 -6.33 15.07
#